data_d0758c39f13ca253de02441301226891
#
_entry.id   d0758c39f13ca253de02441301226891
#
_cell.length_a   1.000
_cell.length_b   1.000
_cell.length_c   1.000
_cell.angle_alpha   90.00
_cell.angle_beta   90.00
_cell.angle_gamma   90.00
#
_symmetry.space_group_name_H-M   'P 1'
#
loop_
_entity.id
_entity.type
_entity.pdbx_description
1 polymer ?
#
loop_
_entity_poly.entity_id
_entity_poly.type
_entity_poly.pdbx_seq_one_letter_code
_entity_poly.pdbx_strand_id
1 'polypeptide(L)'
;IHPDYTPDQTIALLKKQAGYTFDRLAEPTDGKEYRGAGLVNALAAVLKDQPQPVLGSLEYSHDGATDWRPQADASVSGTVYVRTTVSGPVTKASLQVANQEPVTGTGTGAFAGNEVTLVAGPYNATDLIGDAPHVEVTVSAEGRNKDARADDDVKATIQFRVDESLRDGGAWTNSTDGWKYCYNDGYCARSKYAQIDGATYYFNGDAVMTTGWVTFDAAWHWMTPSGRMAKGWTKVGDAWYYLDPATGAMATGWVDVDGSWYYLNASGAMATGWVNVNGYWYYLNGNGSMATGWTSVNGKWYYLTGNGAMAIGWVNDGGTWYYLDGSGKMVTGWVTIDGTRYHFASSGAWLG
;
A
#
# COMPACT_ATOMS: atom_id res chain seq x y z
N ILE A 1 24.34 -11.65 -35.92
CA ILE A 1 24.30 -13.14 -35.95
C ILE A 1 24.62 -13.57 -34.51
N HIS A 2 23.80 -14.41 -33.92
CA HIS A 2 24.02 -14.91 -32.56
C HIS A 2 25.31 -15.76 -32.54
N PRO A 3 26.34 -15.39 -31.78
CA PRO A 3 27.66 -16.03 -31.91
C PRO A 3 27.66 -17.49 -31.48
N ASP A 4 26.68 -17.91 -30.72
CA ASP A 4 26.57 -19.26 -30.16
C ASP A 4 25.62 -20.18 -30.92
N TYR A 5 24.98 -19.68 -32.00
CA TYR A 5 24.06 -20.48 -32.80
C TYR A 5 24.83 -21.28 -33.87
N THR A 6 24.51 -22.56 -33.91
CA THR A 6 24.89 -23.38 -35.06
C THR A 6 24.15 -22.90 -36.31
N PRO A 7 24.65 -23.17 -37.54
CA PRO A 7 23.95 -22.85 -38.77
C PRO A 7 22.49 -23.34 -38.78
N ASP A 8 22.25 -24.54 -38.26
CA ASP A 8 20.89 -25.12 -38.19
C ASP A 8 19.98 -24.40 -37.21
N GLN A 9 20.50 -23.96 -36.07
CA GLN A 9 19.74 -23.15 -35.10
C GLN A 9 19.39 -21.77 -35.70
N THR A 10 20.31 -21.13 -36.40
CA THR A 10 20.06 -19.88 -37.10
C THR A 10 18.99 -20.04 -38.19
N ILE A 11 19.08 -21.11 -39.01
CA ILE A 11 18.11 -21.43 -40.04
C ILE A 11 16.72 -21.74 -39.39
N ALA A 12 16.65 -22.49 -38.28
CA ALA A 12 15.41 -22.81 -37.63
C ALA A 12 14.73 -21.53 -37.05
N LEU A 13 15.52 -20.61 -36.50
CA LEU A 13 15.02 -19.34 -35.98
C LEU A 13 14.47 -18.46 -37.14
N LEU A 14 15.22 -18.33 -38.24
CA LEU A 14 14.78 -17.60 -39.42
C LEU A 14 13.49 -18.21 -40.00
N LYS A 15 13.39 -19.52 -40.09
CA LYS A 15 12.17 -20.23 -40.55
C LYS A 15 10.99 -19.89 -39.66
N LYS A 16 11.16 -19.96 -38.34
CA LYS A 16 10.11 -19.70 -37.33
C LYS A 16 9.56 -18.29 -37.42
N GLN A 17 10.41 -17.29 -37.57
CA GLN A 17 10.03 -15.87 -37.58
C GLN A 17 9.51 -15.40 -38.96
N ALA A 18 10.01 -15.97 -40.05
CA ALA A 18 9.53 -15.64 -41.40
C ALA A 18 8.13 -16.14 -41.72
N GLY A 19 7.58 -17.07 -40.88
CA GLY A 19 6.25 -17.64 -41.11
C GLY A 19 6.15 -18.48 -42.39
N TYR A 20 7.29 -18.76 -43.04
CA TYR A 20 7.38 -19.57 -44.23
C TYR A 20 8.25 -20.80 -43.99
N THR A 21 7.86 -21.91 -44.54
CA THR A 21 8.78 -23.05 -44.69
C THR A 21 9.74 -22.74 -45.82
N PHE A 22 11.04 -22.82 -45.56
CA PHE A 22 12.10 -22.60 -46.58
C PHE A 22 11.99 -23.60 -47.77
N ASP A 23 11.23 -24.66 -47.62
CA ASP A 23 10.92 -25.62 -48.65
C ASP A 23 10.14 -25.03 -49.85
N ARG A 24 9.51 -23.84 -49.65
CA ARG A 24 8.87 -23.05 -50.73
C ARG A 24 9.81 -22.04 -51.40
N LEU A 25 11.03 -21.88 -50.95
CA LEU A 25 12.05 -21.01 -51.53
C LEU A 25 12.95 -21.76 -52.53
N ALA A 26 12.79 -23.09 -52.64
CA ALA A 26 13.41 -23.86 -53.68
C ALA A 26 12.53 -23.73 -54.95
N GLU A 27 12.91 -22.82 -55.83
CA GLU A 27 12.36 -22.52 -57.13
C GLU A 27 10.91 -21.97 -57.19
N PRO A 28 10.72 -20.67 -57.37
CA PRO A 28 9.42 -20.12 -57.66
C PRO A 28 9.01 -20.54 -59.10
N THR A 29 8.07 -21.44 -59.15
CA THR A 29 7.45 -21.86 -60.44
C THR A 29 6.48 -20.81 -60.99
N ASP A 30 6.25 -19.70 -60.26
CA ASP A 30 5.28 -18.65 -60.58
C ASP A 30 5.89 -17.27 -60.89
N GLY A 31 7.22 -17.17 -60.98
CA GLY A 31 7.93 -15.95 -61.34
C GLY A 31 7.79 -14.78 -60.34
N LYS A 32 7.27 -15.01 -59.15
CA LYS A 32 7.15 -13.96 -58.11
C LYS A 32 8.39 -13.87 -57.26
N GLU A 33 8.98 -12.69 -57.22
CA GLU A 33 10.09 -12.40 -56.33
C GLU A 33 9.57 -12.26 -54.89
N TYR A 34 9.88 -13.23 -54.03
CA TYR A 34 9.63 -13.16 -52.59
C TYR A 34 10.70 -12.32 -51.88
N ARG A 35 10.81 -11.02 -52.28
CA ARG A 35 11.73 -10.07 -51.69
C ARG A 35 10.98 -9.17 -50.72
N GLY A 36 11.61 -8.84 -49.61
CA GLY A 36 11.14 -7.82 -48.68
C GLY A 36 10.59 -8.34 -47.39
N ALA A 37 9.40 -8.93 -47.37
CA ALA A 37 8.77 -9.39 -46.12
C ALA A 37 9.61 -10.45 -45.38
N GLY A 38 10.31 -11.35 -46.13
CA GLY A 38 11.20 -12.34 -45.53
C GLY A 38 12.46 -11.77 -44.89
N LEU A 39 13.05 -10.72 -45.49
CA LEU A 39 14.26 -10.07 -44.95
C LEU A 39 13.95 -9.29 -43.65
N VAL A 40 12.81 -8.60 -43.57
CA VAL A 40 12.37 -7.88 -42.40
C VAL A 40 12.11 -8.87 -41.27
N ASN A 41 11.44 -10.00 -41.54
CA ASN A 41 11.20 -11.03 -40.58
C ASN A 41 12.49 -11.77 -40.14
N ALA A 42 13.46 -11.92 -41.05
CA ALA A 42 14.76 -12.51 -40.74
C ALA A 42 15.56 -11.64 -39.76
N LEU A 43 15.57 -10.31 -39.98
CA LEU A 43 16.22 -9.38 -39.09
C LEU A 43 15.55 -9.42 -37.69
N ALA A 44 14.23 -9.36 -37.64
CA ALA A 44 13.48 -9.47 -36.40
C ALA A 44 13.75 -10.81 -35.67
N ALA A 45 13.90 -11.91 -36.42
CA ALA A 45 14.24 -13.21 -35.87
C ALA A 45 15.64 -13.24 -35.24
N VAL A 46 16.61 -12.64 -35.93
CA VAL A 46 17.99 -12.58 -35.41
C VAL A 46 18.09 -11.67 -34.18
N LEU A 47 17.37 -10.56 -34.16
CA LEU A 47 17.40 -9.61 -33.03
C LEU A 47 16.64 -10.12 -31.84
N LYS A 48 15.57 -10.88 -32.02
CA LYS A 48 14.70 -11.34 -30.93
C LYS A 48 15.41 -12.20 -29.88
N ASP A 49 16.35 -13.02 -30.27
CA ASP A 49 17.08 -13.94 -29.40
C ASP A 49 18.42 -13.36 -28.94
N GLN A 50 18.76 -12.13 -29.34
CA GLN A 50 19.99 -11.51 -28.84
C GLN A 50 19.75 -10.96 -27.44
N PRO A 51 20.73 -11.11 -26.54
CA PRO A 51 20.66 -10.49 -25.23
C PRO A 51 20.42 -9.00 -25.31
N GLN A 52 19.62 -8.50 -24.38
CA GLN A 52 19.37 -7.07 -24.17
C GLN A 52 20.21 -6.55 -23.02
N PRO A 53 20.40 -5.23 -22.89
CA PRO A 53 20.92 -4.65 -21.67
C PRO A 53 20.08 -5.06 -20.46
N VAL A 54 20.74 -5.42 -19.39
CA VAL A 54 20.10 -5.81 -18.10
C VAL A 54 20.45 -4.76 -17.08
N LEU A 55 19.40 -4.12 -16.54
CA LEU A 55 19.56 -3.17 -15.44
C LEU A 55 19.76 -3.94 -14.14
N GLY A 56 20.85 -3.63 -13.41
CA GLY A 56 21.13 -4.18 -12.11
C GLY A 56 20.30 -3.55 -10.99
N SER A 57 20.46 -4.08 -9.79
CA SER A 57 19.86 -3.51 -8.59
C SER A 57 20.39 -2.12 -8.30
N LEU A 58 19.57 -1.32 -7.65
CA LEU A 58 19.98 -0.03 -7.10
C LEU A 58 20.57 -0.25 -5.71
N GLU A 59 21.71 0.36 -5.47
CA GLU A 59 22.39 0.36 -4.19
C GLU A 59 22.70 1.80 -3.75
N TYR A 60 22.79 2.02 -2.47
CA TYR A 60 23.21 3.30 -1.89
C TYR A 60 24.39 3.11 -0.92
N SER A 61 25.13 4.18 -0.71
CA SER A 61 26.27 4.23 0.20
C SER A 61 26.40 5.61 0.82
N HIS A 62 26.98 5.70 2.02
CA HIS A 62 27.29 6.98 2.67
C HIS A 62 28.74 7.45 2.39
N ASP A 63 29.63 6.54 2.05
CA ASP A 63 31.05 6.84 1.75
C ASP A 63 31.39 6.80 0.26
N GLY A 64 30.49 6.26 -0.56
CA GLY A 64 30.67 6.08 -2.01
C GLY A 64 31.71 5.03 -2.39
N ALA A 65 32.24 4.28 -1.42
CA ALA A 65 33.34 3.35 -1.64
C ALA A 65 33.04 1.91 -1.16
N THR A 66 32.67 1.71 0.10
CA THR A 66 32.71 0.39 0.74
C THR A 66 31.38 -0.07 1.33
N ASP A 67 30.51 0.82 1.82
CA ASP A 67 29.27 0.48 2.54
C ASP A 67 28.04 0.39 1.63
N TRP A 68 28.18 -0.16 0.42
CA TRP A 68 27.08 -0.32 -0.52
C TRP A 68 26.00 -1.27 0.01
N ARG A 69 24.75 -0.79 0.04
CA ARG A 69 23.59 -1.49 0.57
C ARG A 69 22.45 -1.53 -0.45
N PRO A 70 21.67 -2.63 -0.49
CA PRO A 70 20.48 -2.69 -1.35
C PRO A 70 19.47 -1.59 -1.03
N GLN A 71 18.79 -1.07 -2.04
CA GLN A 71 17.76 -0.05 -1.90
C GLN A 71 16.59 -0.46 -0.98
N ALA A 72 16.29 -1.77 -0.91
CA ALA A 72 15.18 -2.27 -0.08
C ALA A 72 15.32 -1.98 1.43
N ASP A 73 16.55 -1.75 1.91
CA ASP A 73 16.84 -1.51 3.34
C ASP A 73 16.87 -0.03 3.71
N ALA A 74 16.52 0.87 2.78
CA ALA A 74 16.88 2.26 2.90
C ALA A 74 15.84 3.14 3.56
N SER A 75 16.23 3.62 4.71
CA SER A 75 15.96 4.97 5.18
C SER A 75 17.29 5.73 5.07
N VAL A 76 17.47 6.59 4.07
CA VAL A 76 18.75 7.20 3.74
C VAL A 76 18.91 8.58 4.37
N SER A 77 20.04 8.83 5.04
CA SER A 77 20.36 10.08 5.73
C SER A 77 21.75 10.62 5.42
N GLY A 78 21.93 11.93 5.59
CA GLY A 78 23.22 12.57 5.43
C GLY A 78 23.74 12.51 3.99
N THR A 79 25.03 12.27 3.82
CA THR A 79 25.65 12.10 2.49
C THR A 79 25.25 10.78 1.89
N VAL A 80 24.79 10.80 0.65
CA VAL A 80 24.38 9.60 -0.09
C VAL A 80 25.00 9.54 -1.47
N TYR A 81 25.44 8.37 -1.84
CA TYR A 81 25.80 7.97 -3.20
C TYR A 81 24.82 6.90 -3.66
N VAL A 82 24.49 6.90 -4.93
CA VAL A 82 23.60 5.91 -5.56
C VAL A 82 24.38 5.20 -6.65
N ARG A 83 24.32 3.88 -6.67
CA ARG A 83 25.01 3.04 -7.65
C ARG A 83 24.06 2.04 -8.31
N THR A 84 24.30 1.80 -9.59
CA THR A 84 23.76 0.64 -10.31
C THR A 84 24.78 0.13 -11.32
N THR A 85 24.65 -1.13 -11.71
CA THR A 85 25.43 -1.74 -12.79
C THR A 85 24.50 -2.17 -13.91
N VAL A 86 24.84 -1.83 -15.13
CA VAL A 86 24.15 -2.28 -16.33
C VAL A 86 25.05 -3.26 -17.07
N SER A 87 24.55 -4.42 -17.39
CA SER A 87 25.32 -5.49 -18.05
C SER A 87 24.73 -5.89 -19.41
N GLY A 88 25.47 -6.71 -20.16
CA GLY A 88 25.09 -7.19 -21.49
C GLY A 88 25.52 -6.23 -22.61
N PRO A 89 24.83 -6.21 -23.76
CA PRO A 89 25.26 -5.47 -24.95
C PRO A 89 25.03 -3.95 -24.84
N VAL A 90 25.27 -3.39 -23.67
CA VAL A 90 25.10 -1.95 -23.41
C VAL A 90 26.16 -1.13 -24.14
N THR A 91 25.70 -0.08 -24.83
CA THR A 91 26.57 0.92 -25.49
C THR A 91 26.64 2.21 -24.72
N LYS A 92 25.54 2.57 -24.07
CA LYS A 92 25.42 3.75 -23.22
C LYS A 92 24.47 3.47 -22.08
N ALA A 93 24.78 3.95 -20.90
CA ALA A 93 23.89 3.89 -19.75
C ALA A 93 23.84 5.25 -19.07
N SER A 94 22.73 5.54 -18.37
CA SER A 94 22.61 6.74 -17.55
C SER A 94 21.88 6.43 -16.25
N LEU A 95 22.26 7.13 -15.20
CA LEU A 95 21.68 7.11 -13.87
C LEU A 95 21.32 8.55 -13.49
N GLN A 96 20.05 8.82 -13.30
CA GLN A 96 19.55 10.11 -12.85
C GLN A 96 18.88 9.97 -11.49
N VAL A 97 19.28 10.79 -10.53
CA VAL A 97 18.74 10.82 -9.16
C VAL A 97 17.96 12.11 -8.99
N ALA A 98 16.66 12.01 -8.78
CA ALA A 98 15.74 13.14 -8.71
C ALA A 98 15.93 14.11 -9.90
N ASN A 99 16.05 15.39 -9.62
CA ASN A 99 16.30 16.45 -10.62
C ASN A 99 17.78 16.76 -10.84
N GLN A 100 18.68 15.88 -10.36
CA GLN A 100 20.13 16.07 -10.53
C GLN A 100 20.55 15.74 -11.96
N GLU A 101 21.70 16.28 -12.38
CA GLU A 101 22.28 15.95 -13.69
C GLU A 101 22.58 14.43 -13.78
N PRO A 102 22.21 13.79 -14.89
CA PRO A 102 22.43 12.36 -15.03
C PRO A 102 23.92 12.01 -15.18
N VAL A 103 24.34 10.99 -14.45
CA VAL A 103 25.66 10.37 -14.68
C VAL A 103 25.54 9.39 -15.83
N THR A 104 26.45 9.47 -16.77
CA THR A 104 26.45 8.62 -17.97
C THR A 104 27.73 7.78 -18.05
N GLY A 105 27.60 6.57 -18.60
CA GLY A 105 28.70 5.67 -18.88
C GLY A 105 28.55 5.03 -20.27
N THR A 106 29.64 4.63 -20.84
CA THR A 106 29.69 3.96 -22.15
C THR A 106 30.18 2.52 -22.00
N GLY A 107 29.49 1.62 -22.66
CA GLY A 107 29.87 0.22 -22.76
C GLY A 107 30.39 -0.13 -24.16
N THR A 108 30.95 -1.31 -24.30
CA THR A 108 31.54 -1.78 -25.57
C THR A 108 30.47 -2.36 -26.52
N GLY A 109 29.24 -2.60 -26.01
CA GLY A 109 28.19 -3.30 -26.75
C GLY A 109 28.45 -4.81 -26.89
N ALA A 110 29.43 -5.36 -26.23
CA ALA A 110 29.69 -6.82 -26.23
C ALA A 110 28.58 -7.58 -25.52
N PHE A 111 28.25 -8.79 -26.03
CA PHE A 111 27.17 -9.60 -25.44
C PHE A 111 27.56 -10.27 -24.12
N ALA A 112 28.81 -10.45 -23.85
CA ALA A 112 29.31 -11.03 -22.61
C ALA A 112 30.46 -10.22 -22.02
N GLY A 113 30.53 -10.17 -20.70
CA GLY A 113 31.61 -9.51 -19.97
C GLY A 113 31.65 -7.99 -20.10
N ASN A 114 30.57 -7.38 -20.58
CA ASN A 114 30.45 -5.93 -20.69
C ASN A 114 29.52 -5.41 -19.58
N GLU A 115 30.09 -4.60 -18.71
CA GLU A 115 29.39 -3.98 -17.58
C GLU A 115 29.72 -2.49 -17.53
N VAL A 116 28.70 -1.70 -17.22
CA VAL A 116 28.82 -0.25 -16.99
C VAL A 116 28.30 0.02 -15.59
N THR A 117 29.20 0.35 -14.67
CA THR A 117 28.85 0.77 -13.33
C THR A 117 28.72 2.29 -13.31
N LEU A 118 27.58 2.77 -12.81
CA LEU A 118 27.26 4.18 -12.65
C LEU A 118 27.20 4.50 -11.17
N VAL A 119 27.87 5.56 -10.76
CA VAL A 119 27.86 6.07 -9.40
C VAL A 119 27.52 7.55 -9.44
N ALA A 120 26.43 7.93 -8.82
CA ALA A 120 25.94 9.29 -8.71
C ALA A 120 26.08 9.80 -7.27
N GLY A 121 26.39 11.06 -7.09
CA GLY A 121 26.65 11.71 -5.81
C GLY A 121 28.10 12.19 -5.66
N PRO A 122 28.51 12.75 -4.50
CA PRO A 122 27.74 12.81 -3.26
C PRO A 122 26.54 13.78 -3.34
N TYR A 123 25.42 13.37 -2.74
CA TYR A 123 24.27 14.23 -2.53
C TYR A 123 24.02 14.33 -1.03
N ASN A 124 23.45 15.44 -0.57
CA ASN A 124 22.82 15.47 0.73
C ASN A 124 21.43 14.86 0.60
N ALA A 125 21.10 13.85 1.37
CA ALA A 125 19.79 13.19 1.31
C ALA A 125 18.61 14.19 1.46
N THR A 126 18.79 15.25 2.25
CA THR A 126 17.80 16.31 2.43
C THR A 126 17.56 17.13 1.15
N ASP A 127 18.58 17.30 0.31
CA ASP A 127 18.46 18.06 -0.94
C ASP A 127 17.79 17.24 -2.06
N LEU A 128 17.76 15.93 -1.90
CA LEU A 128 17.08 15.03 -2.83
C LEU A 128 15.57 14.90 -2.55
N ILE A 129 15.15 15.24 -1.33
CA ILE A 129 13.75 15.17 -0.91
C ILE A 129 13.02 16.40 -1.48
N GLY A 130 12.20 16.19 -2.50
CA GLY A 130 11.23 17.18 -2.96
C GLY A 130 9.98 17.22 -2.06
N ASP A 131 8.82 17.42 -2.68
CA ASP A 131 7.52 17.40 -2.01
C ASP A 131 7.04 16.00 -1.59
N ALA A 132 7.76 14.94 -1.98
CA ALA A 132 7.44 13.55 -1.67
C ALA A 132 8.56 12.89 -0.84
N PRO A 133 8.22 11.94 0.06
CA PRO A 133 9.21 11.20 0.87
C PRO A 133 10.00 10.18 0.04
N HIS A 134 9.90 10.24 -1.27
CA HIS A 134 10.54 9.31 -2.18
C HIS A 134 11.42 10.09 -3.16
N VAL A 135 12.59 9.56 -3.40
CA VAL A 135 13.49 10.03 -4.45
C VAL A 135 13.32 9.12 -5.66
N GLU A 136 12.96 9.69 -6.79
CA GLU A 136 12.94 8.96 -8.05
C GLU A 136 14.35 8.80 -8.60
N VAL A 137 14.70 7.57 -8.90
CA VAL A 137 15.95 7.24 -9.58
C VAL A 137 15.61 6.58 -10.90
N THR A 138 16.04 7.19 -12.00
CA THR A 138 15.87 6.66 -13.34
C THR A 138 17.18 6.07 -13.84
N VAL A 139 17.14 4.80 -14.20
CA VAL A 139 18.22 4.10 -14.89
C VAL A 139 17.78 3.83 -16.31
N SER A 140 18.60 4.17 -17.29
CA SER A 140 18.35 3.82 -18.68
C SER A 140 19.63 3.29 -19.34
N ALA A 141 19.45 2.43 -20.33
CA ALA A 141 20.55 1.90 -21.12
C ALA A 141 20.13 1.76 -22.58
N GLU A 142 21.07 2.08 -23.45
CA GLU A 142 20.97 1.87 -24.89
C GLU A 142 21.71 0.58 -25.26
N GLY A 143 21.00 -0.32 -25.95
CA GLY A 143 21.61 -1.55 -26.42
C GLY A 143 22.31 -1.39 -27.74
N ARG A 144 23.09 -2.42 -28.14
CA ARG A 144 23.84 -2.45 -29.40
C ARG A 144 22.94 -2.33 -30.64
N ASN A 145 21.72 -2.82 -30.55
CA ASN A 145 20.79 -2.90 -31.68
C ASN A 145 19.65 -1.87 -31.59
N LYS A 146 19.80 -0.80 -30.80
CA LYS A 146 18.74 0.17 -30.56
C LYS A 146 18.09 0.76 -31.79
N ASP A 147 18.89 1.00 -32.85
CA ASP A 147 18.38 1.57 -34.11
C ASP A 147 17.57 0.57 -34.96
N ALA A 148 17.71 -0.72 -34.69
CA ALA A 148 17.02 -1.81 -35.38
C ALA A 148 16.00 -2.54 -34.50
N ARG A 149 16.00 -2.27 -33.18
CA ARG A 149 15.17 -2.93 -32.20
C ARG A 149 14.81 -1.95 -31.07
N ALA A 150 13.53 -1.55 -31.02
CA ALA A 150 13.05 -0.56 -30.07
C ALA A 150 13.12 -1.01 -28.59
N ASP A 151 13.13 -2.31 -28.33
CA ASP A 151 13.23 -2.89 -26.99
C ASP A 151 14.68 -3.10 -26.51
N ASP A 152 15.68 -2.71 -27.28
CA ASP A 152 17.08 -2.65 -26.85
C ASP A 152 17.39 -1.39 -26.02
N ASP A 153 16.45 -0.45 -25.95
CA ASP A 153 16.49 0.66 -25.02
C ASP A 153 15.68 0.27 -23.77
N VAL A 154 16.36 0.03 -22.66
CA VAL A 154 15.74 -0.35 -21.39
C VAL A 154 15.75 0.82 -20.43
N LYS A 155 14.64 1.00 -19.70
CA LYS A 155 14.49 2.05 -18.70
C LYS A 155 13.71 1.51 -17.50
N ALA A 156 14.20 1.82 -16.32
CA ALA A 156 13.47 1.59 -15.07
C ALA A 156 13.48 2.87 -14.24
N THR A 157 12.35 3.16 -13.60
CA THR A 157 12.24 4.18 -12.57
C THR A 157 12.01 3.48 -11.26
N ILE A 158 12.90 3.72 -10.30
CA ILE A 158 12.90 3.11 -8.98
C ILE A 158 12.76 4.25 -7.98
N GLN A 159 11.98 4.03 -6.94
CA GLN A 159 11.85 5.01 -5.86
C GLN A 159 12.55 4.47 -4.62
N PHE A 160 13.37 5.28 -3.97
CA PHE A 160 13.85 4.98 -2.63
C PHE A 160 13.35 5.98 -1.61
N ARG A 161 13.15 5.48 -0.40
CA ARG A 161 12.60 6.25 0.69
C ARG A 161 13.72 7.06 1.35
N VAL A 162 13.48 8.35 1.54
CA VAL A 162 14.33 9.19 2.39
C VAL A 162 13.59 9.42 3.70
N ASP A 163 14.25 9.18 4.82
CA ASP A 163 13.67 9.44 6.12
C ASP A 163 13.69 10.95 6.41
N GLU A 164 12.51 11.52 6.47
CA GLU A 164 12.35 12.95 6.77
C GLU A 164 12.64 13.31 8.22
N SER A 165 12.68 12.31 9.13
CA SER A 165 13.13 12.52 10.51
C SER A 165 14.58 13.00 10.59
N LEU A 166 15.26 13.00 9.45
CA LEU A 166 16.66 13.40 9.29
C LEU A 166 16.82 14.85 8.79
N ARG A 167 15.73 15.54 8.47
CA ARG A 167 15.80 16.99 8.32
C ARG A 167 16.14 17.58 9.68
N ASP A 168 17.32 18.20 9.76
CA ASP A 168 17.83 18.78 10.98
C ASP A 168 16.91 19.90 11.46
N GLY A 169 16.30 19.67 12.64
CA GLY A 169 15.55 20.67 13.35
C GLY A 169 14.49 21.40 12.52
N GLY A 170 13.90 22.38 13.09
CA GLY A 170 12.92 23.22 12.42
C GLY A 170 12.19 24.08 13.44
N ALA A 171 11.36 24.98 12.96
CA ALA A 171 10.58 25.86 13.81
C ALA A 171 9.13 25.98 13.33
N TRP A 172 8.24 26.08 14.28
CA TRP A 172 6.87 26.48 14.04
C TRP A 172 6.79 27.97 13.75
N THR A 173 6.15 28.33 12.65
CA THR A 173 5.88 29.71 12.27
C THR A 173 4.37 29.88 12.12
N ASN A 174 3.84 30.99 12.63
CA ASN A 174 2.43 31.36 12.46
C ASN A 174 2.33 32.49 11.42
N SER A 175 1.66 32.17 10.31
CA SER A 175 1.39 33.14 9.24
C SER A 175 -0.09 33.54 9.25
N THR A 176 -0.47 34.48 8.39
CA THR A 176 -1.88 34.84 8.18
C THR A 176 -2.76 33.66 7.77
N ASP A 177 -2.16 32.64 7.13
CA ASP A 177 -2.85 31.46 6.62
C ASP A 177 -2.90 30.31 7.64
N GLY A 178 -2.12 30.41 8.74
CA GLY A 178 -2.06 29.41 9.81
C GLY A 178 -0.64 28.95 10.16
N TRP A 179 -0.56 27.90 10.96
CA TRP A 179 0.70 27.36 11.43
C TRP A 179 1.41 26.55 10.34
N LYS A 180 2.72 26.77 10.21
CA LYS A 180 3.62 26.01 9.33
C LYS A 180 4.78 25.48 10.16
N TYR A 181 5.34 24.35 9.74
CA TYR A 181 6.62 23.89 10.28
C TYR A 181 7.66 23.89 9.17
N CYS A 182 8.67 24.71 9.33
CA CYS A 182 9.75 24.85 8.36
C CYS A 182 11.05 24.35 8.97
N TYR A 183 11.71 23.46 8.27
CA TYR A 183 13.01 22.90 8.65
C TYR A 183 14.13 23.94 8.47
N ASN A 184 15.29 23.69 9.07
CA ASN A 184 16.43 24.61 9.01
C ASN A 184 16.98 24.81 7.60
N ASP A 185 16.69 23.90 6.67
CA ASP A 185 17.02 24.00 5.26
C ASP A 185 16.07 24.93 4.46
N GLY A 186 15.06 25.49 5.12
CA GLY A 186 14.06 26.38 4.53
C GLY A 186 12.85 25.67 3.90
N TYR A 187 12.85 24.34 3.85
CA TYR A 187 11.68 23.58 3.39
C TYR A 187 10.60 23.56 4.46
N CYS A 188 9.35 23.81 4.07
CA CYS A 188 8.20 23.68 4.96
C CYS A 188 7.39 22.44 4.61
N ALA A 189 7.03 21.63 5.62
CA ALA A 189 6.23 20.44 5.43
C ALA A 189 4.92 20.76 4.71
N ARG A 190 4.60 20.02 3.63
CA ARG A 190 3.40 20.25 2.81
C ARG A 190 2.90 18.96 2.16
N SER A 191 1.58 18.88 1.91
CA SER A 191 0.91 17.74 1.25
C SER A 191 1.19 16.38 1.88
N LYS A 192 1.45 16.35 3.20
CA LYS A 192 1.86 15.13 3.91
C LYS A 192 1.68 15.22 5.41
N TYR A 193 1.84 14.08 6.06
CA TYR A 193 2.07 14.05 7.50
C TYR A 193 3.58 14.12 7.82
N ALA A 194 3.92 14.72 8.94
CA ALA A 194 5.29 14.81 9.45
C ALA A 194 5.32 14.49 10.94
N GLN A 195 6.40 13.82 11.37
CA GLN A 195 6.69 13.58 12.79
C GLN A 195 7.50 14.77 13.32
N ILE A 196 6.95 15.49 14.28
CA ILE A 196 7.59 16.64 14.90
C ILE A 196 7.47 16.50 16.41
N ASP A 197 8.59 16.47 17.12
CA ASP A 197 8.65 16.33 18.57
C ASP A 197 7.80 15.14 19.09
N GLY A 198 7.88 13.99 18.40
CA GLY A 198 7.18 12.76 18.76
C GLY A 198 5.67 12.77 18.50
N ALA A 199 5.14 13.79 17.85
CA ALA A 199 3.74 13.86 17.43
C ALA A 199 3.62 13.94 15.90
N THR A 200 2.53 13.37 15.36
CA THR A 200 2.22 13.44 13.92
C THR A 200 1.31 14.63 13.65
N TYR A 201 1.65 15.38 12.61
CA TYR A 201 0.89 16.51 12.08
C TYR A 201 0.61 16.30 10.60
N TYR A 202 -0.44 16.90 10.08
CA TYR A 202 -0.72 16.91 8.64
C TYR A 202 -0.68 18.35 8.11
N PHE A 203 0.00 18.53 6.98
CA PHE A 203 0.13 19.82 6.30
C PHE A 203 -0.52 19.73 4.91
N ASN A 204 -1.29 20.75 4.55
CA ASN A 204 -1.90 20.86 3.23
C ASN A 204 -0.90 21.28 2.14
N GLY A 205 -1.36 21.47 0.90
CA GLY A 205 -0.52 21.88 -0.24
C GLY A 205 0.15 23.25 -0.06
N ASP A 206 -0.41 24.12 0.76
CA ASP A 206 0.13 25.46 1.08
C ASP A 206 1.08 25.43 2.30
N ALA A 207 1.48 24.23 2.71
CA ALA A 207 2.30 23.98 3.91
C ALA A 207 1.62 24.44 5.24
N VAL A 208 0.30 24.57 5.25
CA VAL A 208 -0.44 24.95 6.46
C VAL A 208 -0.85 23.71 7.23
N MET A 209 -0.58 23.71 8.54
CA MET A 209 -1.01 22.64 9.45
C MET A 209 -2.52 22.53 9.46
N THR A 210 -3.02 21.33 9.22
CA THR A 210 -4.45 21.05 9.15
C THR A 210 -4.97 20.54 10.48
N THR A 211 -6.20 20.94 10.82
CA THR A 211 -6.96 20.43 11.97
C THR A 211 -8.28 19.81 11.48
N GLY A 212 -8.88 18.96 12.29
CA GLY A 212 -10.11 18.26 11.90
C GLY A 212 -9.85 16.94 11.16
N TRP A 213 -10.85 16.48 10.43
CA TRP A 213 -10.75 15.25 9.67
C TRP A 213 -9.92 15.44 8.40
N VAL A 214 -8.96 14.56 8.20
CA VAL A 214 -8.10 14.49 7.00
C VAL A 214 -8.03 13.06 6.50
N THR A 215 -7.87 12.89 5.19
CA THR A 215 -7.71 11.59 4.55
C THR A 215 -6.29 11.49 4.02
N PHE A 216 -5.56 10.47 4.43
CA PHE A 216 -4.28 10.06 3.84
C PHE A 216 -4.09 8.55 4.03
N ASP A 217 -3.25 7.92 3.22
CA ASP A 217 -3.04 6.47 3.21
C ASP A 217 -4.36 5.66 3.16
N ALA A 218 -5.33 6.16 2.38
CA ALA A 218 -6.67 5.61 2.20
C ALA A 218 -7.51 5.49 3.49
N ALA A 219 -7.15 6.17 4.58
CA ALA A 219 -7.86 6.17 5.85
C ALA A 219 -8.20 7.59 6.32
N TRP A 220 -9.23 7.72 7.16
CA TRP A 220 -9.55 8.95 7.85
C TRP A 220 -8.74 9.06 9.14
N HIS A 221 -8.23 10.25 9.41
CA HIS A 221 -7.48 10.61 10.61
C HIS A 221 -8.04 11.89 11.21
N TRP A 222 -8.00 12.01 12.53
CA TRP A 222 -8.40 13.22 13.23
C TRP A 222 -7.20 14.02 13.71
N MET A 223 -7.05 15.24 13.19
CA MET A 223 -6.08 16.22 13.68
C MET A 223 -6.77 17.08 14.75
N THR A 224 -6.27 17.00 15.97
CA THR A 224 -6.80 17.79 17.10
C THR A 224 -6.75 19.28 16.82
N PRO A 225 -7.39 20.13 17.60
CA PRO A 225 -7.25 21.59 17.48
C PRO A 225 -5.80 22.09 17.64
N SER A 226 -4.92 21.31 18.27
CA SER A 226 -3.47 21.61 18.33
C SER A 226 -2.70 21.09 17.11
N GLY A 227 -3.38 20.50 16.12
CA GLY A 227 -2.80 19.91 14.92
C GLY A 227 -2.25 18.49 15.10
N ARG A 228 -2.17 17.96 16.32
CA ARG A 228 -1.65 16.60 16.57
C ARG A 228 -2.63 15.55 16.10
N MET A 229 -2.14 14.50 15.47
CA MET A 229 -2.96 13.34 15.13
C MET A 229 -3.44 12.63 16.40
N ALA A 230 -4.75 12.45 16.50
CA ALA A 230 -5.37 11.73 17.60
C ALA A 230 -5.17 10.21 17.46
N LYS A 231 -5.13 9.53 18.60
CA LYS A 231 -5.02 8.06 18.71
C LYS A 231 -5.91 7.58 19.84
N GLY A 232 -6.40 6.34 19.71
CA GLY A 232 -7.31 5.76 20.72
C GLY A 232 -8.69 6.42 20.69
N TRP A 233 -9.40 6.31 21.79
CA TRP A 233 -10.72 6.91 21.94
C TRP A 233 -10.65 8.44 21.87
N THR A 234 -11.39 9.00 20.94
CA THR A 234 -11.41 10.45 20.70
C THR A 234 -12.84 10.92 20.50
N LYS A 235 -13.23 11.95 21.27
CA LYS A 235 -14.54 12.58 21.13
C LYS A 235 -14.46 13.75 20.16
N VAL A 236 -15.28 13.70 19.12
CA VAL A 236 -15.38 14.78 18.11
C VAL A 236 -16.85 15.22 18.03
N GLY A 237 -17.13 16.44 18.46
CA GLY A 237 -18.50 16.87 18.69
C GLY A 237 -19.17 16.02 19.75
N ASP A 238 -20.33 15.45 19.43
CA ASP A 238 -21.10 14.60 20.35
C ASP A 238 -20.80 13.10 20.19
N ALA A 239 -20.00 12.72 19.20
CA ALA A 239 -19.69 11.34 18.89
C ALA A 239 -18.30 10.91 19.36
N TRP A 240 -18.17 9.64 19.77
CA TRP A 240 -16.90 9.00 20.04
C TRP A 240 -16.43 8.23 18.81
N TYR A 241 -15.14 8.29 18.56
CA TYR A 241 -14.43 7.57 17.51
C TYR A 241 -13.27 6.80 18.11
N TYR A 242 -12.88 5.72 17.47
CA TYR A 242 -11.67 5.00 17.83
C TYR A 242 -10.65 5.12 16.70
N LEU A 243 -9.52 5.75 17.01
CA LEU A 243 -8.39 5.93 16.11
C LEU A 243 -7.35 4.87 16.47
N ASP A 244 -6.92 4.08 15.51
CA ASP A 244 -5.93 3.02 15.74
C ASP A 244 -4.69 3.57 16.47
N PRO A 245 -4.26 2.97 17.58
CA PRO A 245 -3.16 3.50 18.39
C PRO A 245 -1.80 3.53 17.66
N ALA A 246 -1.59 2.65 16.68
CA ALA A 246 -0.35 2.61 15.90
C ALA A 246 -0.39 3.64 14.77
N THR A 247 -1.44 3.62 13.96
CA THR A 247 -1.53 4.37 12.69
C THR A 247 -2.32 5.68 12.80
N GLY A 248 -3.21 5.82 13.79
CA GLY A 248 -4.17 6.92 13.88
C GLY A 248 -5.37 6.78 12.92
N ALA A 249 -5.48 5.70 12.18
CA ALA A 249 -6.57 5.47 11.25
C ALA A 249 -7.91 5.27 11.98
N MET A 250 -8.98 5.89 11.48
CA MET A 250 -10.31 5.76 12.03
C MET A 250 -10.85 4.34 11.81
N ALA A 251 -11.24 3.69 12.90
CA ALA A 251 -11.86 2.38 12.86
C ALA A 251 -13.34 2.44 12.47
N THR A 252 -13.82 1.37 11.83
CA THR A 252 -15.23 1.11 11.55
C THR A 252 -15.54 -0.37 11.81
N GLY A 253 -16.79 -0.71 12.09
CA GLY A 253 -17.18 -2.07 12.42
C GLY A 253 -16.84 -2.44 13.86
N TRP A 254 -16.64 -3.73 14.11
CA TRP A 254 -16.31 -4.25 15.43
C TRP A 254 -14.84 -4.02 15.79
N VAL A 255 -14.61 -3.51 17.00
CA VAL A 255 -13.27 -3.27 17.56
C VAL A 255 -13.22 -3.81 18.97
N ASP A 256 -12.19 -4.60 19.28
CA ASP A 256 -11.86 -4.99 20.66
C ASP A 256 -10.88 -3.98 21.25
N VAL A 257 -11.24 -3.42 22.37
CA VAL A 257 -10.35 -2.53 23.13
C VAL A 257 -10.29 -3.05 24.56
N ASP A 258 -9.14 -3.53 24.96
CA ASP A 258 -8.88 -4.07 26.30
C ASP A 258 -9.89 -5.17 26.74
N GLY A 259 -10.27 -6.05 25.79
CA GLY A 259 -11.20 -7.15 26.03
C GLY A 259 -12.67 -6.75 26.04
N SER A 260 -12.99 -5.52 25.69
CA SER A 260 -14.36 -5.04 25.49
C SER A 260 -14.62 -4.76 24.01
N TRP A 261 -15.71 -5.31 23.50
CA TRP A 261 -16.11 -5.07 22.10
C TRP A 261 -16.96 -3.82 21.96
N TYR A 262 -16.66 -3.05 20.92
CA TYR A 262 -17.40 -1.84 20.52
C TYR A 262 -17.76 -1.92 19.05
N TYR A 263 -18.80 -1.24 18.65
CA TYR A 263 -19.19 -1.13 17.24
C TYR A 263 -19.16 0.31 16.78
N LEU A 264 -18.31 0.58 15.80
CA LEU A 264 -18.21 1.86 15.10
C LEU A 264 -19.02 1.74 13.79
N ASN A 265 -19.96 2.65 13.59
CA ASN A 265 -20.78 2.64 12.37
C ASN A 265 -19.95 3.00 11.11
N ALA A 266 -20.56 3.03 9.94
CA ALA A 266 -19.86 3.35 8.69
C ALA A 266 -19.22 4.76 8.67
N SER A 267 -19.68 5.69 9.49
CA SER A 267 -19.07 7.01 9.65
C SER A 267 -17.97 7.04 10.71
N GLY A 268 -17.64 5.90 11.32
CA GLY A 268 -16.67 5.78 12.41
C GLY A 268 -17.23 6.13 13.80
N ALA A 269 -18.44 6.62 13.89
CA ALA A 269 -19.04 6.98 15.17
C ALA A 269 -19.42 5.72 16.00
N MET A 270 -19.07 5.74 17.29
CA MET A 270 -19.38 4.67 18.23
C MET A 270 -20.89 4.53 18.41
N ALA A 271 -21.40 3.32 18.23
CA ALA A 271 -22.80 3.01 18.44
C ALA A 271 -23.12 2.75 19.91
N THR A 272 -24.35 3.05 20.32
CA THR A 272 -24.95 2.69 21.61
C THR A 272 -26.37 2.19 21.38
N GLY A 273 -26.90 1.40 22.30
CA GLY A 273 -28.22 0.80 22.17
C GLY A 273 -28.25 -0.37 21.19
N TRP A 274 -29.41 -0.62 20.58
CA TRP A 274 -29.60 -1.73 19.67
C TRP A 274 -28.98 -1.47 18.31
N VAL A 275 -28.21 -2.41 17.81
CA VAL A 275 -27.54 -2.41 16.51
C VAL A 275 -27.81 -3.73 15.79
N ASN A 276 -28.18 -3.68 14.52
CA ASN A 276 -28.26 -4.86 13.66
C ASN A 276 -26.99 -4.94 12.78
N VAL A 277 -26.27 -6.04 12.90
CA VAL A 277 -25.09 -6.29 12.09
C VAL A 277 -25.25 -7.67 11.43
N ASN A 278 -25.30 -7.69 10.10
CA ASN A 278 -25.44 -8.91 9.29
C ASN A 278 -26.66 -9.78 9.70
N GLY A 279 -27.78 -9.15 10.10
CA GLY A 279 -29.00 -9.84 10.47
C GLY A 279 -29.08 -10.22 11.95
N TYR A 280 -28.02 -10.05 12.74
CA TYR A 280 -28.00 -10.29 14.19
C TYR A 280 -28.14 -8.97 14.95
N TRP A 281 -28.93 -8.98 16.04
CA TRP A 281 -29.07 -7.84 16.92
C TRP A 281 -28.07 -7.93 18.07
N TYR A 282 -27.44 -6.81 18.38
CA TYR A 282 -26.52 -6.61 19.50
C TYR A 282 -26.98 -5.41 20.32
N TYR A 283 -26.63 -5.40 21.57
CA TYR A 283 -26.88 -4.24 22.43
C TYR A 283 -25.58 -3.66 22.95
N LEU A 284 -25.35 -2.39 22.64
CA LEU A 284 -24.22 -1.62 23.12
C LEU A 284 -24.67 -0.78 24.31
N ASN A 285 -23.98 -0.90 25.43
CA ASN A 285 -24.26 -0.13 26.65
C ASN A 285 -24.08 1.38 26.38
N GLY A 286 -24.48 2.22 27.34
CA GLY A 286 -24.34 3.67 27.22
C GLY A 286 -22.88 4.16 27.07
N ASN A 287 -21.90 3.36 27.48
CA ASN A 287 -20.48 3.59 27.28
C ASN A 287 -19.94 2.97 25.96
N GLY A 288 -20.82 2.39 25.15
CA GLY A 288 -20.48 1.76 23.86
C GLY A 288 -20.04 0.29 23.94
N SER A 289 -19.78 -0.27 25.14
CA SER A 289 -19.36 -1.68 25.25
C SER A 289 -20.49 -2.64 24.91
N MET A 290 -20.18 -3.72 24.19
CA MET A 290 -21.13 -4.77 23.83
C MET A 290 -21.61 -5.50 25.09
N ALA A 291 -22.92 -5.62 25.25
CA ALA A 291 -23.52 -6.40 26.33
C ALA A 291 -23.50 -7.90 26.02
N THR A 292 -23.35 -8.71 27.05
CA THR A 292 -23.51 -10.17 27.02
C THR A 292 -24.33 -10.62 28.26
N GLY A 293 -24.96 -11.78 28.15
CA GLY A 293 -25.82 -12.31 29.23
C GLY A 293 -27.13 -11.55 29.31
N TRP A 294 -27.76 -11.63 30.49
CA TRP A 294 -29.02 -10.99 30.76
C TRP A 294 -28.92 -9.47 30.84
N THR A 295 -29.66 -8.79 29.97
CA THR A 295 -29.65 -7.34 29.88
C THR A 295 -31.07 -6.78 29.89
N SER A 296 -31.32 -5.80 30.78
CA SER A 296 -32.61 -5.11 30.86
C SER A 296 -32.59 -3.81 30.04
N VAL A 297 -33.46 -3.70 29.03
CA VAL A 297 -33.60 -2.52 28.21
C VAL A 297 -35.05 -2.04 28.26
N ASN A 298 -35.28 -0.82 28.75
CA ASN A 298 -36.61 -0.23 28.90
C ASN A 298 -37.58 -1.15 29.68
N GLY A 299 -37.09 -1.81 30.76
CA GLY A 299 -37.89 -2.69 31.60
C GLY A 299 -38.24 -4.04 30.96
N LYS A 300 -37.62 -4.40 29.85
CA LYS A 300 -37.72 -5.73 29.23
C LYS A 300 -36.37 -6.44 29.32
N TRP A 301 -36.39 -7.74 29.62
CA TRP A 301 -35.21 -8.55 29.67
C TRP A 301 -34.91 -9.22 28.30
N TYR A 302 -33.66 -9.23 27.98
CA TYR A 302 -33.09 -9.87 26.79
C TYR A 302 -31.90 -10.72 27.21
N TYR A 303 -31.57 -11.72 26.44
CA TYR A 303 -30.36 -12.50 26.61
C TYR A 303 -29.42 -12.33 25.45
N LEU A 304 -28.24 -11.78 25.69
CA LEU A 304 -27.17 -11.64 24.70
C LEU A 304 -26.22 -12.82 24.92
N THR A 305 -25.99 -13.60 23.84
CA THR A 305 -25.10 -14.75 23.90
C THR A 305 -23.65 -14.34 24.20
N GLY A 306 -22.75 -15.28 24.44
CA GLY A 306 -21.35 -14.97 24.73
C GLY A 306 -20.64 -14.19 23.62
N ASN A 307 -21.13 -14.26 22.38
CA ASN A 307 -20.65 -13.43 21.26
C ASN A 307 -21.44 -12.13 21.06
N GLY A 308 -22.33 -11.79 22.02
CA GLY A 308 -23.13 -10.57 22.02
C GLY A 308 -24.42 -10.62 21.19
N ALA A 309 -24.67 -11.66 20.40
CA ALA A 309 -25.88 -11.74 19.60
C ALA A 309 -27.13 -11.96 20.48
N MET A 310 -28.20 -11.23 20.19
CA MET A 310 -29.47 -11.37 20.88
C MET A 310 -30.07 -12.75 20.61
N ALA A 311 -30.36 -13.49 21.66
CA ALA A 311 -31.04 -14.79 21.59
C ALA A 311 -32.53 -14.63 21.32
N ILE A 312 -33.09 -15.61 20.62
CA ILE A 312 -34.52 -15.83 20.46
C ILE A 312 -34.80 -17.32 20.71
N GLY A 313 -36.02 -17.66 21.15
CA GLY A 313 -36.38 -19.04 21.49
C GLY A 313 -35.86 -19.47 22.85
N TRP A 314 -35.62 -20.77 23.01
CA TRP A 314 -35.21 -21.37 24.27
C TRP A 314 -33.75 -21.09 24.60
N VAL A 315 -33.49 -20.65 25.83
CA VAL A 315 -32.15 -20.42 26.40
C VAL A 315 -32.01 -21.17 27.69
N ASN A 316 -30.94 -21.93 27.87
CA ASN A 316 -30.54 -22.50 29.14
C ASN A 316 -29.41 -21.67 29.76
N ASP A 317 -29.66 -21.10 30.92
CA ASP A 317 -28.64 -20.34 31.63
C ASP A 317 -28.49 -20.96 33.05
N GLY A 318 -27.32 -21.53 33.30
CA GLY A 318 -27.00 -22.17 34.56
C GLY A 318 -27.95 -23.33 34.94
N GLY A 319 -28.52 -24.06 33.98
CA GLY A 319 -29.47 -25.15 34.21
C GLY A 319 -30.93 -24.72 34.28
N THR A 320 -31.21 -23.42 34.21
CA THR A 320 -32.57 -22.87 34.21
C THR A 320 -32.95 -22.52 32.76
N TRP A 321 -34.16 -22.95 32.34
CA TRP A 321 -34.65 -22.64 30.99
C TRP A 321 -35.50 -21.38 30.99
N TYR A 322 -35.30 -20.60 29.93
CA TYR A 322 -36.01 -19.36 29.62
C TYR A 322 -36.48 -19.38 28.17
N TYR A 323 -37.44 -18.58 27.83
CA TYR A 323 -37.85 -18.40 26.44
C TYR A 323 -37.88 -16.92 26.08
N LEU A 324 -37.27 -16.59 24.96
CA LEU A 324 -37.25 -15.24 24.34
C LEU A 324 -38.19 -15.27 23.13
N ASP A 325 -39.09 -14.32 23.04
CA ASP A 325 -40.00 -14.21 21.89
C ASP A 325 -39.26 -13.84 20.62
N GLY A 326 -39.98 -13.78 19.48
CA GLY A 326 -39.38 -13.40 18.19
C GLY A 326 -38.76 -11.99 18.13
N SER A 327 -39.02 -11.15 19.15
CA SER A 327 -38.40 -9.83 19.33
C SER A 327 -37.23 -9.87 20.34
N GLY A 328 -36.86 -11.04 20.84
CA GLY A 328 -35.81 -11.26 21.85
C GLY A 328 -36.23 -10.96 23.28
N LYS A 329 -37.50 -10.62 23.55
CA LYS A 329 -37.94 -10.31 24.90
C LYS A 329 -38.22 -11.59 25.69
N MET A 330 -37.74 -11.64 26.93
CA MET A 330 -38.03 -12.72 27.86
C MET A 330 -39.52 -12.77 28.18
N VAL A 331 -40.13 -13.96 28.05
CA VAL A 331 -41.53 -14.18 28.39
C VAL A 331 -41.71 -14.52 29.85
N THR A 332 -42.91 -14.24 30.39
CA THR A 332 -43.33 -14.60 31.75
C THR A 332 -44.80 -15.03 31.72
N GLY A 333 -45.23 -15.79 32.72
CA GLY A 333 -46.60 -16.30 32.80
C GLY A 333 -46.88 -17.44 31.84
N TRP A 334 -48.11 -17.57 31.38
CA TRP A 334 -48.53 -18.63 30.46
C TRP A 334 -48.31 -18.20 28.99
N VAL A 335 -47.56 -18.99 28.26
CA VAL A 335 -47.24 -18.75 26.84
C VAL A 335 -47.42 -20.02 26.03
N THR A 336 -47.98 -19.93 24.84
CA THR A 336 -48.07 -21.05 23.89
C THR A 336 -46.92 -20.97 22.89
N ILE A 337 -46.12 -22.02 22.80
CA ILE A 337 -44.97 -22.12 21.93
C ILE A 337 -45.16 -23.39 21.09
N ASP A 338 -45.20 -23.27 19.78
CA ASP A 338 -45.40 -24.36 18.84
C ASP A 338 -46.58 -25.28 19.22
N GLY A 339 -47.70 -24.68 19.65
CA GLY A 339 -48.95 -25.38 20.06
C GLY A 339 -48.94 -25.96 21.47
N THR A 340 -47.82 -25.93 22.18
CA THR A 340 -47.68 -26.41 23.56
C THR A 340 -47.68 -25.22 24.53
N ARG A 341 -48.45 -25.38 25.62
CA ARG A 341 -48.58 -24.33 26.65
C ARG A 341 -47.53 -24.52 27.75
N TYR A 342 -46.75 -23.48 28.00
CA TYR A 342 -45.70 -23.44 28.98
C TYR A 342 -46.00 -22.38 30.05
N HIS A 343 -45.51 -22.59 31.28
CA HIS A 343 -45.65 -21.62 32.36
C HIS A 343 -44.29 -21.13 32.84
N PHE A 344 -44.11 -19.81 32.83
CA PHE A 344 -42.86 -19.16 33.25
C PHE A 344 -43.13 -18.32 34.52
N ALA A 345 -42.20 -18.32 35.47
CA ALA A 345 -42.22 -17.47 36.65
C ALA A 345 -42.12 -15.98 36.23
N SER A 346 -42.36 -15.09 37.20
CA SER A 346 -42.13 -13.65 37.02
C SER A 346 -40.65 -13.32 36.74
N SER A 347 -39.73 -14.20 37.17
CA SER A 347 -38.29 -14.14 36.84
C SER A 347 -37.97 -14.61 35.43
N GLY A 348 -38.95 -15.14 34.69
CA GLY A 348 -38.75 -15.75 33.37
C GLY A 348 -38.35 -17.23 33.37
N ALA A 349 -38.08 -17.82 34.56
CA ALA A 349 -37.72 -19.24 34.66
C ALA A 349 -38.90 -20.14 34.27
N TRP A 350 -38.66 -21.15 33.44
CA TRP A 350 -39.65 -22.17 33.15
C TRP A 350 -39.94 -23.02 34.36
N LEU A 351 -41.25 -23.24 34.66
CA LEU A 351 -41.72 -23.92 35.87
C LEU A 351 -42.02 -25.42 35.64
N GLY A 352 -41.84 -25.95 34.41
CA GLY A 352 -42.14 -27.35 34.07
C GLY A 352 -43.50 -27.51 33.40
#